data_8a7597b7d6968e321ddf8a2285d61cf0
#
_entry.id   8a7597b7d6968e321ddf8a2285d61cf0
#
_cell.length_a   1.000
_cell.length_b   1.000
_cell.length_c   1.000
_cell.angle_alpha   90.00
_cell.angle_beta   90.00
_cell.angle_gamma   90.00
#
_symmetry.space_group_name_H-M   'P 1'
#
loop_
_entity.id
_entity.type
_entity.pdbx_description
1 polymer ?
#
loop_
_entity_poly.entity_id
_entity_poly.type
_entity_poly.pdbx_seq_one_letter_code
_entity_poly.pdbx_strand_id
1 'polypeptide(L)'
;MTLFPVPLFPDLNTPPRASGLAIQLARKSIGCNRCFEQLPLSHAGISLPQPFAVARNYRRGGVAIIGINPGASTDGGYKEKRKHALDCFASGKDAALEEYWDALATDAEQSWNPRYLARLRSLKLDLDSLFTGNIALCATAENRYPKKLLRNCWELHTASVLKAYAPGVVVFMGSEGVIGEFVRSSQNLLPESSIVRMAHYAHRKGKAYEAQECARVMQVIRCAQQHAT
;
A
#
# COMPACT_ATOMS: atom_id res chain seq x y z
N MET A 1 15.15 -13.64 -24.75
CA MET A 1 15.66 -13.85 -23.38
C MET A 1 14.47 -13.86 -22.43
N THR A 2 13.97 -15.03 -22.11
CA THR A 2 12.80 -15.24 -21.24
C THR A 2 13.26 -15.03 -19.82
N LEU A 3 12.84 -13.93 -19.20
CA LEU A 3 13.05 -13.69 -17.77
C LEU A 3 12.10 -14.63 -17.02
N PHE A 4 12.64 -15.71 -16.48
CA PHE A 4 11.91 -16.54 -15.52
C PHE A 4 11.69 -15.69 -14.24
N PRO A 5 10.45 -15.62 -13.72
CA PRO A 5 10.23 -15.07 -12.39
C PRO A 5 10.89 -16.02 -11.38
N VAL A 6 12.00 -15.62 -10.82
CA VAL A 6 12.57 -16.30 -9.65
C VAL A 6 11.58 -16.12 -8.50
N PRO A 7 11.15 -17.18 -7.81
CA PRO A 7 10.31 -17.06 -6.62
C PRO A 7 11.07 -16.24 -5.58
N LEU A 8 10.48 -15.12 -5.20
CA LEU A 8 11.15 -14.05 -4.47
C LEU A 8 11.50 -14.41 -3.02
N PHE A 9 10.86 -15.44 -2.44
CA PHE A 9 11.11 -15.87 -1.05
C PHE A 9 10.64 -17.31 -0.83
N PRO A 10 11.30 -18.09 0.04
CA PRO A 10 10.84 -19.44 0.38
C PRO A 10 9.47 -19.41 1.06
N ASP A 11 8.74 -20.49 0.88
CA ASP A 11 7.34 -20.68 1.32
C ASP A 11 7.24 -20.74 2.85
N LEU A 12 7.39 -19.60 3.50
CA LEU A 12 7.14 -19.45 4.93
C LEU A 12 5.65 -19.14 5.08
N ASN A 13 4.85 -20.12 5.49
CA ASN A 13 3.44 -20.06 5.90
C ASN A 13 2.78 -18.68 5.72
N THR A 14 2.60 -18.26 4.46
CA THR A 14 1.89 -17.04 4.14
C THR A 14 0.44 -17.28 4.53
N PRO A 15 -0.15 -16.48 5.41
CA PRO A 15 -1.57 -16.60 5.67
C PRO A 15 -2.32 -16.51 4.35
N PRO A 16 -3.39 -17.30 4.13
CA PRO A 16 -4.24 -17.14 2.96
C PRO A 16 -4.55 -15.67 2.75
N ARG A 17 -4.63 -15.22 1.50
CA ARG A 17 -4.81 -13.81 1.11
C ARG A 17 -5.90 -13.13 1.94
N ALA A 18 -7.06 -13.76 2.12
CA ALA A 18 -8.13 -13.34 3.03
C ALA A 18 -8.20 -14.25 4.26
N SER A 19 -7.12 -14.36 5.03
CA SER A 19 -7.14 -15.06 6.32
C SER A 19 -8.04 -14.34 7.33
N GLY A 20 -8.44 -15.04 8.40
CA GLY A 20 -9.20 -14.44 9.50
C GLY A 20 -8.52 -13.19 10.06
N LEU A 21 -7.19 -13.16 10.13
CA LEU A 21 -6.43 -11.98 10.56
C LEU A 21 -6.55 -10.82 9.54
N ALA A 22 -6.45 -11.09 8.24
CA ALA A 22 -6.63 -10.09 7.21
C ALA A 22 -8.01 -9.45 7.26
N ILE A 23 -9.04 -10.28 7.41
CA ILE A 23 -10.43 -9.85 7.55
C ILE A 23 -10.59 -8.96 8.78
N GLN A 24 -10.07 -9.36 9.95
CA GLN A 24 -10.14 -8.57 11.18
C GLN A 24 -9.45 -7.20 11.02
N LEU A 25 -8.25 -7.15 10.45
CA LEU A 25 -7.51 -5.91 10.21
C LEU A 25 -8.25 -4.99 9.23
N ALA A 26 -8.80 -5.53 8.15
CA ALA A 26 -9.58 -4.78 7.18
C ALA A 26 -10.89 -4.25 7.79
N ARG A 27 -11.62 -5.06 8.56
CA ARG A 27 -12.84 -4.62 9.28
C ARG A 27 -12.54 -3.50 10.27
N LYS A 28 -11.47 -3.63 11.06
CA LYS A 28 -11.03 -2.56 11.97
C LYS A 28 -10.74 -1.26 11.20
N SER A 29 -10.17 -1.36 10.01
CA SER A 29 -9.87 -0.20 9.17
C SER A 29 -11.15 0.46 8.63
N ILE A 30 -12.06 -0.32 8.07
CA ILE A 30 -13.31 0.17 7.46
C ILE A 30 -14.25 0.77 8.51
N GLY A 31 -14.35 0.17 9.69
CA GLY A 31 -15.16 0.68 10.81
C GLY A 31 -14.57 1.90 11.50
N CYS A 32 -13.43 2.42 11.07
CA CYS A 32 -12.79 3.56 11.71
C CYS A 32 -13.51 4.88 11.40
N ASN A 33 -13.98 5.55 12.44
CA ASN A 33 -14.59 6.89 12.37
C ASN A 33 -13.77 7.97 13.09
N ARG A 34 -12.57 7.66 13.57
CA ARG A 34 -11.76 8.47 14.49
C ARG A 34 -11.53 9.92 14.03
N CYS A 35 -11.46 10.16 12.73
CA CYS A 35 -11.15 11.47 12.19
C CYS A 35 -12.36 12.19 11.56
N PHE A 36 -13.51 11.55 11.43
CA PHE A 36 -14.67 12.11 10.73
C PHE A 36 -15.19 13.42 11.33
N GLU A 37 -15.22 13.51 12.64
CA GLU A 37 -15.71 14.70 13.35
C GLU A 37 -14.68 15.84 13.37
N GLN A 38 -13.43 15.56 13.10
CA GLN A 38 -12.31 16.48 13.32
C GLN A 38 -11.69 17.04 12.05
N LEU A 39 -11.97 16.44 10.89
CA LEU A 39 -11.27 16.75 9.65
C LEU A 39 -12.24 16.72 8.44
N PRO A 40 -12.05 17.60 7.45
CA PRO A 40 -12.78 17.55 6.19
C PRO A 40 -12.30 16.34 5.39
N LEU A 41 -12.97 15.20 5.56
CA LEU A 41 -12.63 13.96 4.85
C LEU A 41 -13.45 13.84 3.57
N SER A 42 -12.79 13.43 2.50
CA SER A 42 -13.40 12.94 1.27
C SER A 42 -12.87 11.54 1.01
N HIS A 43 -13.76 10.59 0.81
CA HIS A 43 -13.41 9.21 0.48
C HIS A 43 -13.34 8.97 -1.05
N ALA A 44 -13.14 10.03 -1.82
CA ALA A 44 -13.05 9.94 -3.29
C ALA A 44 -14.24 9.20 -3.93
N GLY A 45 -15.45 9.45 -3.41
CA GLY A 45 -16.68 8.74 -3.79
C GLY A 45 -16.79 7.31 -3.24
N ILE A 46 -15.85 6.88 -2.40
CA ILE A 46 -15.93 5.72 -1.54
C ILE A 46 -16.20 6.25 -0.14
N SER A 47 -17.34 5.86 0.47
CA SER A 47 -17.78 6.38 1.77
C SER A 47 -17.06 5.75 2.97
N LEU A 48 -16.16 4.81 2.74
CA LEU A 48 -15.43 4.07 3.77
C LEU A 48 -13.93 4.30 3.66
N PRO A 49 -13.16 4.19 4.77
CA PRO A 49 -11.71 4.13 4.71
C PRO A 49 -11.25 3.00 3.78
N GLN A 50 -10.24 3.24 2.98
CA GLN A 50 -9.69 2.26 2.04
C GLN A 50 -8.65 1.40 2.76
N PRO A 51 -8.90 0.11 3.00
CA PRO A 51 -7.94 -0.77 3.64
C PRO A 51 -6.76 -1.06 2.69
N PHE A 52 -5.74 -1.71 3.23
CA PHE A 52 -4.63 -2.25 2.45
C PHE A 52 -5.11 -3.24 1.39
N ALA A 53 -4.26 -3.51 0.41
CA ALA A 53 -4.49 -4.55 -0.59
C ALA A 53 -3.31 -5.53 -0.64
N VAL A 54 -3.65 -6.81 -0.79
CA VAL A 54 -2.70 -7.91 -0.91
C VAL A 54 -2.89 -8.55 -2.27
N ALA A 55 -1.87 -8.51 -3.10
CA ALA A 55 -1.91 -9.12 -4.42
C ALA A 55 -1.93 -10.66 -4.34
N ARG A 56 -2.42 -11.32 -5.40
CA ARG A 56 -2.62 -12.79 -5.43
C ARG A 56 -1.35 -13.58 -5.15
N ASN A 57 -0.23 -13.09 -5.68
CA ASN A 57 1.06 -13.75 -5.58
C ASN A 57 1.95 -13.16 -4.48
N TYR A 58 1.39 -12.30 -3.60
CA TYR A 58 2.17 -11.79 -2.47
C TYR A 58 2.59 -12.92 -1.54
N ARG A 59 3.83 -12.88 -1.09
CA ARG A 59 4.41 -13.80 -0.09
C ARG A 59 4.93 -13.02 1.10
N ARG A 60 4.87 -13.61 2.27
CA ARG A 60 5.53 -13.08 3.45
C ARG A 60 7.01 -12.83 3.13
N GLY A 61 7.56 -11.71 3.59
CA GLY A 61 8.91 -11.31 3.17
C GLY A 61 8.95 -10.57 1.82
N GLY A 62 7.82 -10.48 1.09
CA GLY A 62 7.73 -9.75 -0.17
C GLY A 62 7.87 -8.23 -0.03
N VAL A 63 7.54 -7.50 -1.09
CA VAL A 63 7.66 -6.05 -1.13
C VAL A 63 6.32 -5.38 -0.78
N ALA A 64 6.37 -4.45 0.17
CA ALA A 64 5.26 -3.55 0.48
C ALA A 64 5.52 -2.14 -0.07
N ILE A 65 4.53 -1.56 -0.74
CA ILE A 65 4.55 -0.17 -1.19
C ILE A 65 3.54 0.62 -0.36
N ILE A 66 4.02 1.62 0.36
CA ILE A 66 3.21 2.43 1.26
C ILE A 66 3.18 3.88 0.77
N GLY A 67 2.02 4.30 0.31
CA GLY A 67 1.73 5.70 -0.04
C GLY A 67 1.38 6.55 1.18
N ILE A 68 1.15 7.84 0.95
CA ILE A 68 0.68 8.74 2.00
C ILE A 68 -0.83 8.53 2.20
N ASN A 69 -1.58 8.43 1.11
CA ASN A 69 -3.03 8.40 1.09
C ASN A 69 -3.57 7.73 -0.17
N PRO A 70 -4.81 7.26 -0.17
CA PRO A 70 -5.42 6.58 -1.32
C PRO A 70 -5.67 7.48 -2.54
N GLY A 71 -5.45 8.78 -2.44
CA GLY A 71 -5.75 9.74 -3.51
C GLY A 71 -7.26 9.94 -3.73
N ALA A 72 -7.62 11.08 -4.33
CA ALA A 72 -8.97 11.34 -4.83
C ALA A 72 -9.03 10.85 -6.29
N SER A 73 -9.56 9.65 -6.52
CA SER A 73 -9.82 9.18 -7.89
C SER A 73 -11.09 9.81 -8.44
N THR A 74 -11.06 10.25 -9.69
CA THR A 74 -12.18 10.89 -10.38
C THR A 74 -12.91 9.94 -11.33
N ASP A 75 -12.47 8.68 -11.46
CA ASP A 75 -12.92 7.84 -12.56
C ASP A 75 -14.07 6.88 -12.21
N GLY A 76 -15.01 6.77 -13.15
CA GLY A 76 -16.30 6.12 -13.10
C GLY A 76 -16.35 4.63 -12.76
N GLY A 77 -16.59 3.72 -13.69
CA GLY A 77 -17.03 2.33 -13.44
C GLY A 77 -16.15 1.44 -12.55
N TYR A 78 -14.82 1.62 -12.55
CA TYR A 78 -13.93 0.83 -11.66
C TYR A 78 -14.07 1.21 -10.20
N LYS A 79 -14.28 2.50 -9.94
CA LYS A 79 -14.56 3.03 -8.62
C LYS A 79 -15.85 2.46 -8.02
N GLU A 80 -16.85 2.25 -8.84
CA GLU A 80 -18.13 1.64 -8.43
C GLU A 80 -17.94 0.18 -8.01
N LYS A 81 -17.14 -0.61 -8.75
CA LYS A 81 -16.82 -1.99 -8.37
C LYS A 81 -16.12 -2.04 -7.03
N ARG A 82 -15.11 -1.19 -6.82
CA ARG A 82 -14.42 -1.12 -5.53
C ARG A 82 -15.36 -0.70 -4.40
N LYS A 83 -16.19 0.30 -4.65
CA LYS A 83 -17.18 0.76 -3.69
C LYS A 83 -18.15 -0.36 -3.33
N HIS A 84 -18.71 -1.04 -4.32
CA HIS A 84 -19.62 -2.15 -4.11
C HIS A 84 -18.98 -3.28 -3.28
N ALA A 85 -17.78 -3.72 -3.64
CA ALA A 85 -17.05 -4.74 -2.91
C ALA A 85 -16.78 -4.30 -1.45
N LEU A 86 -16.40 -3.04 -1.24
CA LEU A 86 -16.15 -2.50 0.09
C LEU A 86 -17.41 -2.41 0.94
N ASP A 87 -18.54 -1.99 0.35
CA ASP A 87 -19.84 -1.93 1.00
C ASP A 87 -20.35 -3.36 1.36
N CYS A 88 -20.18 -4.33 0.44
CA CYS A 88 -20.45 -5.73 0.71
C CYS A 88 -19.61 -6.29 1.85
N PHE A 89 -18.32 -5.98 1.87
CA PHE A 89 -17.44 -6.40 2.96
C PHE A 89 -17.86 -5.75 4.29
N ALA A 90 -18.16 -4.46 4.30
CA ALA A 90 -18.64 -3.75 5.49
C ALA A 90 -19.96 -4.33 6.03
N SER A 91 -20.85 -4.84 5.16
CA SER A 91 -22.10 -5.48 5.53
C SER A 91 -21.95 -6.92 6.04
N GLY A 92 -20.74 -7.46 6.12
CA GLY A 92 -20.47 -8.77 6.71
C GLY A 92 -20.03 -9.86 5.73
N LYS A 93 -19.95 -9.60 4.42
CA LYS A 93 -19.53 -10.57 3.42
C LYS A 93 -18.00 -10.64 3.32
N ASP A 94 -17.36 -11.55 4.04
CA ASP A 94 -15.90 -11.67 4.10
C ASP A 94 -15.22 -11.88 2.75
N ALA A 95 -15.83 -12.66 1.86
CA ALA A 95 -15.32 -12.93 0.50
C ALA A 95 -15.17 -11.62 -0.34
N ALA A 96 -15.98 -10.60 -0.06
CA ALA A 96 -15.90 -9.32 -0.77
C ALA A 96 -14.60 -8.54 -0.52
N LEU A 97 -13.78 -8.92 0.48
CA LEU A 97 -12.46 -8.35 0.66
C LEU A 97 -11.52 -8.72 -0.49
N GLU A 98 -11.58 -9.96 -0.97
CA GLU A 98 -10.81 -10.38 -2.16
C GLU A 98 -11.30 -9.70 -3.42
N GLU A 99 -12.61 -9.56 -3.58
CA GLU A 99 -13.19 -8.80 -4.69
C GLU A 99 -12.72 -7.34 -4.70
N TYR A 100 -12.63 -6.72 -3.52
CA TYR A 100 -12.08 -5.37 -3.38
C TYR A 100 -10.60 -5.30 -3.81
N TRP A 101 -9.77 -6.27 -3.39
CA TRP A 101 -8.36 -6.32 -3.79
C TRP A 101 -8.18 -6.59 -5.28
N ASP A 102 -9.01 -7.45 -5.86
CA ASP A 102 -8.99 -7.73 -7.29
C ASP A 102 -9.45 -6.52 -8.12
N ALA A 103 -10.46 -5.79 -7.63
CA ALA A 103 -10.86 -4.54 -8.24
C ALA A 103 -9.74 -3.48 -8.20
N LEU A 104 -9.01 -3.38 -7.09
CA LEU A 104 -7.84 -2.50 -7.00
C LEU A 104 -6.74 -2.86 -7.98
N ALA A 105 -6.43 -4.14 -8.16
CA ALA A 105 -5.44 -4.61 -9.12
C ALA A 105 -5.87 -4.33 -10.57
N THR A 106 -7.14 -4.58 -10.89
CA THR A 106 -7.72 -4.27 -12.21
C THR A 106 -7.73 -2.77 -12.49
N ASP A 107 -8.08 -1.97 -11.49
CA ASP A 107 -8.09 -0.51 -11.58
C ASP A 107 -6.69 0.08 -11.76
N ALA A 108 -5.65 -0.59 -11.27
CA ALA A 108 -4.30 -0.07 -11.27
C ALA A 108 -3.85 0.36 -12.69
N GLU A 109 -4.13 -0.45 -13.70
CA GLU A 109 -3.76 -0.16 -15.09
C GLU A 109 -4.59 0.98 -15.72
N GLN A 110 -5.79 1.22 -15.23
CA GLN A 110 -6.76 2.15 -15.84
C GLN A 110 -6.97 3.42 -15.02
N SER A 111 -6.91 3.34 -13.70
CA SER A 111 -7.24 4.45 -12.81
C SER A 111 -6.09 4.97 -11.96
N TRP A 112 -5.00 4.21 -11.83
CA TRP A 112 -3.83 4.69 -11.10
C TRP A 112 -3.06 5.69 -11.95
N ASN A 113 -2.47 6.67 -11.28
CA ASN A 113 -1.67 7.69 -11.96
C ASN A 113 -0.58 7.02 -12.82
N PRO A 114 -0.52 7.33 -14.14
CA PRO A 114 0.45 6.70 -15.04
C PRO A 114 1.92 6.85 -14.59
N ARG A 115 2.25 7.96 -13.91
CA ARG A 115 3.59 8.16 -13.35
C ARG A 115 3.88 7.22 -12.17
N TYR A 116 2.85 6.91 -11.35
CA TYR A 116 2.99 5.93 -10.28
C TYR A 116 3.26 4.54 -10.85
N LEU A 117 2.47 4.11 -11.84
CA LEU A 117 2.68 2.83 -12.52
C LEU A 117 4.03 2.75 -13.22
N ALA A 118 4.43 3.80 -13.94
CA ALA A 118 5.74 3.87 -14.56
C ALA A 118 6.87 3.72 -13.54
N ARG A 119 6.68 4.28 -12.33
CA ARG A 119 7.62 4.14 -11.23
C ARG A 119 7.72 2.69 -10.74
N LEU A 120 6.60 2.00 -10.53
CA LEU A 120 6.60 0.59 -10.14
C LEU A 120 7.25 -0.30 -11.21
N ARG A 121 6.95 -0.05 -12.49
CA ARG A 121 7.61 -0.75 -13.62
C ARG A 121 9.12 -0.50 -13.66
N SER A 122 9.57 0.72 -13.36
CA SER A 122 11.01 1.04 -13.26
C SER A 122 11.70 0.31 -12.11
N LEU A 123 10.95 -0.05 -11.06
CA LEU A 123 11.43 -0.90 -9.96
C LEU A 123 11.38 -2.39 -10.32
N LYS A 124 10.92 -2.76 -11.53
CA LYS A 124 10.73 -4.15 -11.96
C LYS A 124 9.85 -4.97 -11.01
N LEU A 125 8.90 -4.30 -10.37
CA LEU A 125 7.94 -4.93 -9.47
C LEU A 125 6.71 -5.37 -10.27
N ASP A 126 6.30 -6.61 -10.01
CA ASP A 126 5.05 -7.16 -10.50
C ASP A 126 3.91 -6.76 -9.54
N LEU A 127 2.87 -6.11 -10.08
CA LEU A 127 1.71 -5.69 -9.30
C LEU A 127 1.00 -6.87 -8.62
N ASP A 128 1.03 -8.05 -9.24
CA ASP A 128 0.41 -9.27 -8.71
C ASP A 128 1.20 -9.89 -7.54
N SER A 129 2.37 -9.35 -7.21
CA SER A 129 3.20 -9.82 -6.09
C SER A 129 3.38 -8.80 -4.97
N LEU A 130 2.70 -7.64 -5.04
CA LEU A 130 2.87 -6.56 -4.08
C LEU A 130 1.86 -6.59 -2.93
N PHE A 131 2.31 -6.14 -1.78
CA PHE A 131 1.43 -5.55 -0.78
C PHE A 131 1.37 -4.05 -1.03
N THR A 132 0.16 -3.48 -1.06
CA THR A 132 -0.03 -2.04 -1.21
C THR A 132 -0.89 -1.46 -0.09
N GLY A 133 -0.53 -0.29 0.37
CA GLY A 133 -1.25 0.41 1.42
C GLY A 133 -0.90 1.88 1.48
N ASN A 134 -1.50 2.54 2.45
CA ASN A 134 -1.27 3.96 2.72
C ASN A 134 -1.10 4.19 4.21
N ILE A 135 -0.37 5.26 4.58
CA ILE A 135 -0.29 5.72 5.96
C ILE A 135 -1.68 6.19 6.42
N ALA A 136 -2.34 7.05 5.64
CA ALA A 136 -3.73 7.44 5.85
C ALA A 136 -4.67 6.58 4.99
N LEU A 137 -5.71 6.02 5.59
CA LEU A 137 -6.68 5.18 4.90
C LEU A 137 -7.82 5.96 4.27
N CYS A 138 -8.05 7.20 4.75
CA CYS A 138 -9.10 8.08 4.24
C CYS A 138 -8.53 9.05 3.22
N ALA A 139 -9.25 9.26 2.11
CA ALA A 139 -8.98 10.39 1.23
C ALA A 139 -9.40 11.70 1.92
N THR A 140 -8.66 12.77 1.71
CA THR A 140 -8.96 14.07 2.27
C THR A 140 -9.20 15.10 1.16
N ALA A 141 -10.01 16.12 1.44
CA ALA A 141 -10.20 17.24 0.52
C ALA A 141 -8.84 17.85 0.14
N GLU A 142 -8.65 18.14 -1.14
CA GLU A 142 -7.44 18.75 -1.70
C GLU A 142 -6.13 17.98 -1.40
N ASN A 143 -6.23 16.69 -1.02
CA ASN A 143 -5.07 15.89 -0.59
C ASN A 143 -4.26 16.52 0.54
N ARG A 144 -4.89 17.22 1.46
CA ARG A 144 -4.25 17.79 2.65
C ARG A 144 -4.30 16.79 3.79
N TYR A 145 -3.15 16.44 4.33
CA TYR A 145 -3.01 15.44 5.39
C TYR A 145 -2.40 16.06 6.65
N PRO A 146 -3.23 16.46 7.62
CA PRO A 146 -2.73 16.85 8.93
C PRO A 146 -1.91 15.72 9.55
N LYS A 147 -0.77 16.03 10.17
CA LYS A 147 0.09 15.04 10.84
C LYS A 147 -0.67 14.15 11.83
N LYS A 148 -1.63 14.73 12.55
CA LYS A 148 -2.49 14.01 13.49
C LYS A 148 -3.27 12.87 12.80
N LEU A 149 -3.82 13.11 11.60
CA LEU A 149 -4.51 12.08 10.82
C LEU A 149 -3.56 10.95 10.44
N LEU A 150 -2.39 11.29 9.92
CA LEU A 150 -1.38 10.30 9.54
C LEU A 150 -0.96 9.43 10.72
N ARG A 151 -0.69 10.04 11.89
CA ARG A 151 -0.32 9.32 13.11
C ARG A 151 -1.45 8.42 13.60
N ASN A 152 -2.68 8.92 13.67
CA ASN A 152 -3.84 8.12 14.06
C ASN A 152 -4.00 6.88 13.17
N CYS A 153 -3.96 7.05 11.84
CA CYS A 153 -4.08 5.93 10.93
C CYS A 153 -2.90 4.96 11.03
N TRP A 154 -1.68 5.47 11.21
CA TRP A 154 -0.49 4.65 11.42
C TRP A 154 -0.63 3.76 12.66
N GLU A 155 -0.92 4.35 13.81
CA GLU A 155 -1.00 3.66 15.10
C GLU A 155 -2.18 2.68 15.16
N LEU A 156 -3.34 3.09 14.65
CA LEU A 156 -4.55 2.27 14.72
C LEU A 156 -4.59 1.13 13.69
N HIS A 157 -3.95 1.31 12.53
CA HIS A 157 -4.15 0.43 11.39
C HIS A 157 -2.84 0.00 10.72
N THR A 158 -2.12 0.92 10.06
CA THR A 158 -1.06 0.58 9.10
C THR A 158 0.10 -0.17 9.75
N ALA A 159 0.53 0.23 10.95
CA ALA A 159 1.59 -0.46 11.70
C ALA A 159 1.22 -1.92 12.01
N SER A 160 -0.01 -2.16 12.48
CA SER A 160 -0.50 -3.51 12.78
C SER A 160 -0.57 -4.39 11.55
N VAL A 161 -0.98 -3.84 10.41
CA VAL A 161 -1.06 -4.55 9.13
C VAL A 161 0.34 -4.91 8.64
N LEU A 162 1.28 -3.98 8.64
CA LEU A 162 2.67 -4.26 8.25
C LEU A 162 3.30 -5.32 9.13
N LYS A 163 3.06 -5.29 10.45
CA LYS A 163 3.54 -6.33 11.36
C LYS A 163 2.94 -7.70 11.04
N ALA A 164 1.67 -7.76 10.70
CA ALA A 164 0.98 -9.02 10.39
C ALA A 164 1.50 -9.66 9.08
N TYR A 165 1.72 -8.86 8.06
CA TYR A 165 2.19 -9.33 6.75
C TYR A 165 3.71 -9.45 6.65
N ALA A 166 4.47 -8.86 7.57
CA ALA A 166 5.92 -8.94 7.69
C ALA A 166 6.64 -8.87 6.34
N PRO A 167 6.53 -7.77 5.59
CA PRO A 167 7.23 -7.61 4.32
C PRO A 167 8.75 -7.61 4.55
N GLY A 168 9.52 -8.22 3.64
CA GLY A 168 10.99 -8.15 3.69
C GLY A 168 11.53 -6.78 3.27
N VAL A 169 10.77 -6.07 2.43
CA VAL A 169 11.09 -4.69 2.02
C VAL A 169 9.85 -3.82 2.15
N VAL A 170 9.98 -2.66 2.77
CA VAL A 170 8.94 -1.62 2.78
C VAL A 170 9.43 -0.37 2.07
N VAL A 171 8.78 -0.01 0.97
CA VAL A 171 9.05 1.21 0.20
C VAL A 171 8.02 2.27 0.54
N PHE A 172 8.42 3.30 1.26
CA PHE A 172 7.58 4.46 1.52
C PHE A 172 7.69 5.49 0.39
N MET A 173 6.57 5.85 -0.23
CA MET A 173 6.52 6.87 -1.27
C MET A 173 6.06 8.22 -0.72
N GLY A 174 6.98 9.16 -0.55
CA GLY A 174 6.66 10.51 -0.05
C GLY A 174 7.89 11.37 0.20
N SER A 175 7.65 12.62 0.64
CA SER A 175 8.71 13.51 1.06
C SER A 175 9.14 13.22 2.50
N GLU A 176 10.43 13.44 2.81
CA GLU A 176 10.98 13.22 4.16
C GLU A 176 10.18 13.92 5.25
N GLY A 177 9.80 15.18 5.03
CA GLY A 177 9.04 15.95 6.02
C GLY A 177 7.66 15.39 6.34
N VAL A 178 7.08 14.56 5.46
CA VAL A 178 5.77 13.94 5.65
C VAL A 178 5.91 12.53 6.21
N ILE A 179 6.79 11.70 5.62
CA ILE A 179 6.83 10.27 5.92
C ILE A 179 8.01 9.85 6.81
N GLY A 180 8.98 10.72 7.09
CA GLY A 180 10.22 10.36 7.80
C GLY A 180 9.99 9.76 9.19
N GLU A 181 8.97 10.21 9.93
CA GLU A 181 8.62 9.60 11.23
C GLU A 181 8.12 8.15 11.08
N PHE A 182 7.37 7.83 10.03
CA PHE A 182 6.83 6.50 9.77
C PHE A 182 7.91 5.54 9.28
N VAL A 183 8.87 6.04 8.49
CA VAL A 183 10.06 5.27 8.09
C VAL A 183 10.85 4.83 9.34
N ARG A 184 11.15 5.76 10.25
CA ARG A 184 11.85 5.44 11.51
C ARG A 184 11.04 4.51 12.41
N SER A 185 9.74 4.75 12.53
CA SER A 185 8.85 3.87 13.29
C SER A 185 8.82 2.45 12.73
N SER A 186 8.85 2.30 11.39
CA SER A 186 8.89 1.00 10.74
C SER A 186 10.19 0.24 11.00
N GLN A 187 11.32 0.91 11.09
CA GLN A 187 12.61 0.28 11.41
C GLN A 187 12.58 -0.42 12.77
N ASN A 188 11.91 0.18 13.75
CA ASN A 188 11.73 -0.42 15.08
C ASN A 188 10.64 -1.51 15.07
N LEU A 189 9.60 -1.37 14.26
CA LEU A 189 8.48 -2.29 14.18
C LEU A 189 8.83 -3.59 13.45
N LEU A 190 9.70 -3.50 12.43
CA LEU A 190 10.06 -4.56 11.50
C LEU A 190 11.59 -4.64 11.40
N PRO A 191 12.29 -5.09 12.43
CA PRO A 191 13.76 -5.10 12.48
C PRO A 191 14.41 -5.96 11.39
N GLU A 192 13.70 -7.00 10.93
CA GLU A 192 14.17 -7.90 9.87
C GLU A 192 13.89 -7.35 8.45
N SER A 193 13.18 -6.24 8.33
CA SER A 193 12.79 -5.67 7.04
C SER A 193 13.72 -4.56 6.60
N SER A 194 14.00 -4.50 5.30
CA SER A 194 14.67 -3.34 4.69
C SER A 194 13.66 -2.21 4.46
N ILE A 195 13.82 -1.12 5.20
CA ILE A 195 12.92 0.03 5.10
C ILE A 195 13.58 1.11 4.23
N VAL A 196 12.93 1.50 3.15
CA VAL A 196 13.46 2.48 2.21
C VAL A 196 12.42 3.54 1.86
N ARG A 197 12.85 4.79 1.78
CA ARG A 197 12.04 5.89 1.27
C ARG A 197 12.29 6.11 -0.21
N MET A 198 11.24 6.41 -0.95
CA MET A 198 11.29 6.85 -2.34
C MET A 198 10.54 8.17 -2.49
N ALA A 199 11.02 9.08 -3.31
CA ALA A 199 10.32 10.32 -3.60
C ALA A 199 8.94 10.03 -4.22
N HIS A 200 7.94 10.83 -3.86
CA HIS A 200 6.61 10.73 -4.45
C HIS A 200 6.67 10.87 -5.98
N TYR A 201 5.89 10.11 -6.69
CA TYR A 201 5.87 10.12 -8.18
C TYR A 201 5.54 11.49 -8.81
N ALA A 202 4.88 12.38 -8.06
CA ALA A 202 4.56 13.74 -8.50
C ALA A 202 5.66 14.76 -8.18
N HIS A 203 6.85 14.35 -7.71
CA HIS A 203 7.94 15.31 -7.47
C HIS A 203 8.44 15.93 -8.79
N ARG A 204 9.05 17.11 -8.70
CA ARG A 204 9.48 17.91 -9.86
C ARG A 204 11.00 17.90 -10.12
N LYS A 205 11.73 16.90 -9.63
CA LYS A 205 13.21 16.86 -9.70
C LYS A 205 13.79 16.30 -11.02
N GLY A 206 12.93 15.96 -11.99
CA GLY A 206 13.36 15.51 -13.32
C GLY A 206 13.73 14.01 -13.42
N LYS A 207 13.88 13.53 -14.67
CA LYS A 207 14.06 12.11 -14.99
C LYS A 207 15.35 11.50 -14.44
N ALA A 208 16.46 12.25 -14.42
CA ALA A 208 17.74 11.75 -13.92
C ALA A 208 17.65 11.40 -12.41
N TYR A 209 17.02 12.28 -11.63
CA TYR A 209 16.75 12.01 -10.22
C TYR A 209 15.83 10.80 -10.02
N GLU A 210 14.83 10.66 -10.86
CA GLU A 210 13.93 9.50 -10.84
C GLU A 210 14.67 8.19 -11.08
N ALA A 211 15.54 8.16 -12.08
CA ALA A 211 16.35 6.97 -12.40
C ALA A 211 17.29 6.60 -11.24
N GLN A 212 17.94 7.59 -10.63
CA GLN A 212 18.80 7.39 -9.46
C GLN A 212 18.03 6.83 -8.26
N GLU A 213 16.86 7.39 -7.94
CA GLU A 213 15.99 6.90 -6.86
C GLU A 213 15.53 5.47 -7.13
N CYS A 214 15.11 5.15 -8.36
CA CYS A 214 14.72 3.79 -8.73
C CYS A 214 15.90 2.82 -8.58
N ALA A 215 17.10 3.19 -9.05
CA ALA A 215 18.29 2.34 -8.95
C ALA A 215 18.63 2.05 -7.47
N ARG A 216 18.57 3.06 -6.60
CA ARG A 216 18.80 2.92 -5.16
C ARG A 216 17.78 1.97 -4.51
N VAL A 217 16.50 2.14 -4.79
CA VAL A 217 15.44 1.29 -4.22
C VAL A 217 15.57 -0.15 -4.75
N MET A 218 15.83 -0.33 -6.05
CA MET A 218 16.08 -1.64 -6.63
C MET A 218 17.27 -2.37 -5.98
N GLN A 219 18.33 -1.65 -5.65
CA GLN A 219 19.47 -2.23 -4.95
C GLN A 219 19.06 -2.76 -3.57
N VAL A 220 18.28 -2.00 -2.80
CA VAL A 220 17.76 -2.44 -1.49
C VAL A 220 16.90 -3.71 -1.65
N ILE A 221 16.00 -3.73 -2.64
CA ILE A 221 15.15 -4.89 -2.91
C ILE A 221 15.99 -6.13 -3.22
N ARG A 222 16.99 -6.01 -4.10
CA ARG A 222 17.89 -7.13 -4.47
C ARG A 222 18.69 -7.65 -3.27
N CYS A 223 19.26 -6.75 -2.47
CA CYS A 223 20.00 -7.14 -1.29
C CYS A 223 19.11 -7.91 -0.29
N ALA A 224 17.90 -7.42 -0.04
CA ALA A 224 16.96 -8.10 0.86
C ALA A 224 16.57 -9.51 0.34
N GLN A 225 16.43 -9.67 -0.99
CA GLN A 225 16.13 -10.96 -1.61
C GLN A 225 17.26 -11.97 -1.47
N GLN A 226 18.52 -11.51 -1.53
CA GLN A 226 19.69 -12.37 -1.38
C GLN A 226 19.90 -12.89 0.06
N HIS A 227 19.44 -12.15 1.05
CA HIS A 227 19.53 -12.55 2.46
C HIS A 227 18.36 -13.44 2.92
N ALA A 228 17.32 -13.60 2.10
CA ALA A 228 16.16 -14.43 2.39
C ALA A 228 16.29 -15.87 1.84
N THR A 229 17.34 -16.16 1.07
CA THR A 229 17.71 -17.49 0.56
C THR A 229 18.75 -18.13 1.46
#